data_0c918fb3cb547a0e0ef0bfc13f672856
#
_entry.id   0c918fb3cb547a0e0ef0bfc13f672856
#
_cell.length_a   1.000
_cell.length_b   1.000
_cell.length_c   1.000
_cell.angle_alpha   90.00
_cell.angle_beta   90.00
_cell.angle_gamma   90.00
#
_symmetry.space_group_name_H-M   'P 1'
#
loop_
_entity.id
_entity.type
_entity.pdbx_description
1 polymer ?
#
loop_
_entity_poly.entity_id
_entity_poly.type
_entity_poly.pdbx_seq_one_letter_code
_entity_poly.pdbx_strand_id
1 'polypeptide(L)'
;MKGLEAAAAAGIVAGKQEKKLEVIADVTPEQTKAIRAYLDQTDIKVRHVENGVTFDIILTVWKGEHSAQVRIAVFHTNIVHVEKDGEVLVDIPVHGDSEETLTDRSLLDMEHIWDFIHTVDVNDIREVLERQKTYNMAIAREGMRGKYGSNIGALLLDMNGNDVRTRARAMAAAGSDARMNGCELPVIINSGSGNQGITASVPV
;
A
#
# COMPACT_ATOMS: atom_id res chain seq x y z
N MET A 1 7.34 -13.11 6.74
CA MET A 1 7.19 -13.77 5.43
C MET A 1 7.40 -12.72 4.35
N LYS A 2 7.94 -13.11 3.20
CA LYS A 2 8.21 -12.19 2.07
C LYS A 2 7.89 -12.92 0.77
N GLY A 3 7.53 -12.19 -0.28
CA GLY A 3 7.27 -12.71 -1.61
C GLY A 3 5.78 -12.69 -2.00
N LEU A 4 5.53 -12.95 -3.28
CA LEU A 4 4.19 -12.93 -3.87
C LEU A 4 3.33 -14.08 -3.35
N GLU A 5 3.93 -15.24 -3.14
CA GLU A 5 3.28 -16.41 -2.56
C GLU A 5 2.80 -16.12 -1.13
N ALA A 6 3.63 -15.44 -0.34
CA ALA A 6 3.27 -15.04 1.02
C ALA A 6 2.13 -14.01 1.03
N ALA A 7 2.10 -13.10 0.08
CA ALA A 7 1.02 -12.13 -0.06
C ALA A 7 -0.31 -12.82 -0.42
N ALA A 8 -0.29 -13.74 -1.39
CA ALA A 8 -1.46 -14.53 -1.77
C ALA A 8 -1.99 -15.36 -0.59
N ALA A 9 -1.11 -16.08 0.11
CA ALA A 9 -1.48 -16.87 1.29
C ALA A 9 -2.06 -16.00 2.42
N ALA A 10 -1.49 -14.82 2.66
CA ALA A 10 -2.00 -13.89 3.67
C ALA A 10 -3.42 -13.41 3.34
N GLY A 11 -3.69 -13.07 2.09
CA GLY A 11 -5.02 -12.70 1.62
C GLY A 11 -6.04 -13.83 1.79
N ILE A 12 -5.67 -15.06 1.45
CA ILE A 12 -6.55 -16.24 1.56
C ILE A 12 -6.85 -16.61 3.02
N VAL A 13 -5.84 -16.60 3.89
CA VAL A 13 -5.96 -17.11 5.27
C VAL A 13 -6.46 -16.06 6.24
N ALA A 14 -6.09 -14.80 6.07
CA ALA A 14 -6.32 -13.74 7.04
C ALA A 14 -6.91 -12.45 6.45
N GLY A 15 -7.15 -12.39 5.14
CA GLY A 15 -7.66 -11.20 4.47
C GLY A 15 -9.06 -10.81 4.92
N LYS A 16 -9.24 -9.51 5.20
CA LYS A 16 -10.54 -8.90 5.52
C LYS A 16 -10.93 -7.98 4.36
N GLN A 17 -11.74 -8.50 3.43
CA GLN A 17 -12.09 -7.82 2.18
C GLN A 17 -12.71 -6.42 2.38
N GLU A 18 -13.43 -6.23 3.45
CA GLU A 18 -14.07 -4.96 3.81
C GLU A 18 -13.07 -3.84 4.10
N LYS A 19 -11.83 -4.20 4.43
CA LYS A 19 -10.73 -3.25 4.65
C LYS A 19 -10.01 -2.82 3.37
N LYS A 20 -10.39 -3.34 2.22
CA LYS A 20 -9.83 -2.97 0.91
C LYS A 20 -8.29 -3.04 0.89
N LEU A 21 -7.59 -1.89 0.74
CA LEU A 21 -6.12 -1.84 0.73
C LEU A 21 -5.46 -2.12 2.08
N GLU A 22 -6.22 -2.10 3.17
CA GLU A 22 -5.77 -2.47 4.52
C GLU A 22 -6.11 -3.92 4.89
N VAL A 23 -6.36 -4.76 3.89
CA VAL A 23 -6.88 -6.14 3.99
C VAL A 23 -6.13 -7.04 4.99
N ILE A 24 -4.85 -6.79 5.25
CA ILE A 24 -4.00 -7.55 6.17
C ILE A 24 -3.50 -6.73 7.38
N ALA A 25 -4.04 -5.53 7.63
CA ALA A 25 -3.55 -4.65 8.70
C ALA A 25 -3.69 -5.21 10.12
N ASP A 26 -4.64 -6.13 10.34
CA ASP A 26 -4.92 -6.72 11.65
C ASP A 26 -4.52 -8.21 11.75
N VAL A 27 -3.51 -8.64 11.03
CA VAL A 27 -3.06 -10.04 11.08
C VAL A 27 -2.47 -10.37 12.46
N THR A 28 -3.05 -11.38 13.13
CA THR A 28 -2.60 -11.80 14.46
C THR A 28 -1.39 -12.75 14.38
N PRO A 29 -0.64 -12.94 15.50
CA PRO A 29 0.42 -13.93 15.55
C PRO A 29 -0.04 -15.36 15.24
N GLU A 30 -1.27 -15.72 15.62
CA GLU A 30 -1.88 -17.02 15.33
C GLU A 30 -2.15 -17.16 13.82
N GLN A 31 -2.71 -16.13 13.20
CA GLN A 31 -2.91 -16.09 11.75
C GLN A 31 -1.58 -16.13 11.00
N THR A 32 -0.55 -15.48 11.50
CA THR A 32 0.81 -15.58 10.93
C THR A 32 1.32 -17.02 10.89
N LYS A 33 1.05 -17.82 11.94
CA LYS A 33 1.39 -19.25 11.96
C LYS A 33 0.54 -20.03 10.95
N ALA A 34 -0.76 -19.72 10.86
CA ALA A 34 -1.65 -20.36 9.89
C ALA A 34 -1.25 -20.06 8.44
N ILE A 35 -0.83 -18.82 8.13
CA ILE A 35 -0.32 -18.44 6.82
C ILE A 35 0.94 -19.23 6.46
N ARG A 36 1.86 -19.41 7.40
CA ARG A 36 3.06 -20.27 7.19
C ARG A 36 2.69 -21.70 6.90
N ALA A 37 1.82 -22.29 7.72
CA ALA A 37 1.35 -23.66 7.51
C ALA A 37 0.65 -23.82 6.14
N TYR A 38 -0.12 -22.83 5.70
CA TYR A 38 -0.75 -22.81 4.38
C TYR A 38 0.29 -22.80 3.26
N LEU A 39 1.34 -21.97 3.37
CA LEU A 39 2.45 -21.91 2.42
C LEU A 39 3.22 -23.24 2.32
N ASP A 40 3.42 -23.91 3.45
CA ASP A 40 4.15 -25.20 3.50
C ASP A 40 3.34 -26.34 2.87
N GLN A 41 2.01 -26.21 2.80
CA GLN A 41 1.10 -27.25 2.32
C GLN A 41 0.49 -26.99 0.94
N THR A 42 0.64 -25.77 0.41
CA THR A 42 -0.02 -25.34 -0.82
C THR A 42 0.98 -24.90 -1.86
N ASP A 43 0.92 -25.50 -3.05
CA ASP A 43 1.73 -25.08 -4.20
C ASP A 43 1.13 -23.84 -4.84
N ILE A 44 1.65 -22.66 -4.49
CA ILE A 44 1.27 -21.37 -5.08
C ILE A 44 2.20 -21.08 -6.26
N LYS A 45 1.63 -21.02 -7.45
CA LYS A 45 2.38 -20.76 -8.69
C LYS A 45 2.32 -19.28 -9.06
N VAL A 46 3.48 -18.65 -9.10
CA VAL A 46 3.64 -17.28 -9.59
C VAL A 46 4.22 -17.29 -11.00
N ARG A 47 3.61 -16.52 -11.90
CA ARG A 47 4.05 -16.39 -13.30
C ARG A 47 4.09 -14.92 -13.68
N HIS A 48 5.07 -14.54 -14.48
CA HIS A 48 5.10 -13.23 -15.11
C HIS A 48 4.06 -13.17 -16.23
N VAL A 49 3.35 -12.04 -16.34
CA VAL A 49 2.35 -11.76 -17.39
C VAL A 49 2.96 -10.74 -18.34
N GLU A 50 3.08 -11.10 -19.61
CA GLU A 50 3.62 -10.24 -20.69
C GLU A 50 2.47 -9.75 -21.58
N ASN A 51 1.74 -8.72 -21.13
CA ASN A 51 0.60 -8.19 -21.87
C ASN A 51 0.66 -6.67 -22.13
N GLY A 52 1.82 -6.04 -21.84
CA GLY A 52 2.05 -4.62 -22.08
C GLY A 52 1.41 -3.67 -21.04
N VAL A 53 0.77 -4.20 -20.00
CA VAL A 53 0.23 -3.41 -18.88
C VAL A 53 1.26 -3.40 -17.76
N THR A 54 1.71 -2.22 -17.32
CA THR A 54 2.77 -2.09 -16.32
C THR A 54 2.35 -2.62 -14.95
N PHE A 55 1.11 -2.40 -14.54
CA PHE A 55 0.54 -2.93 -13.31
C PHE A 55 -0.62 -3.86 -13.65
N ASP A 56 -0.41 -5.17 -13.52
CA ASP A 56 -1.42 -6.19 -13.77
C ASP A 56 -1.25 -7.36 -12.81
N ILE A 57 -2.28 -7.64 -12.03
CA ILE A 57 -2.32 -8.73 -11.08
C ILE A 57 -3.52 -9.61 -11.41
N ILE A 58 -3.26 -10.86 -11.75
CA ILE A 58 -4.30 -11.87 -11.96
C ILE A 58 -4.13 -12.92 -10.87
N LEU A 59 -5.13 -13.08 -10.02
CA LEU A 59 -5.17 -14.10 -8.98
C LEU A 59 -6.28 -15.08 -9.25
N THR A 60 -5.94 -16.36 -9.34
CA THR A 60 -6.91 -17.46 -9.46
C THR A 60 -6.76 -18.40 -8.28
N VAL A 61 -7.86 -18.75 -7.67
CA VAL A 61 -7.93 -19.71 -6.55
C VAL A 61 -8.87 -20.86 -6.90
N TRP A 62 -8.53 -22.04 -6.38
CA TRP A 62 -9.33 -23.25 -6.55
C TRP A 62 -9.61 -23.89 -5.19
N LYS A 63 -10.82 -24.42 -5.01
CA LYS A 63 -11.22 -25.20 -3.85
C LYS A 63 -12.15 -26.36 -4.30
N GLY A 64 -11.58 -27.56 -4.41
CA GLY A 64 -12.28 -28.69 -5.02
C GLY A 64 -12.59 -28.42 -6.50
N GLU A 65 -13.85 -28.49 -6.87
CA GLU A 65 -14.33 -28.21 -8.24
C GLU A 65 -14.64 -26.72 -8.48
N HIS A 66 -14.52 -25.88 -7.46
CA HIS A 66 -14.83 -24.46 -7.56
C HIS A 66 -13.57 -23.64 -7.86
N SER A 67 -13.74 -22.60 -8.67
CA SER A 67 -12.71 -21.63 -8.98
C SER A 67 -13.20 -20.19 -8.85
N ALA A 68 -12.27 -19.28 -8.57
CA ALA A 68 -12.52 -17.84 -8.66
C ALA A 68 -11.29 -17.13 -9.16
N GLN A 69 -11.49 -16.15 -10.04
CA GLN A 69 -10.42 -15.31 -10.58
C GLN A 69 -10.76 -13.83 -10.40
N VAL A 70 -9.76 -13.05 -10.05
CA VAL A 70 -9.83 -11.59 -10.01
C VAL A 70 -8.63 -11.02 -10.75
N ARG A 71 -8.86 -10.00 -11.58
CA ARG A 71 -7.80 -9.20 -12.20
C ARG A 71 -7.89 -7.76 -11.75
N ILE A 72 -6.76 -7.20 -11.32
CA ILE A 72 -6.59 -5.79 -10.97
C ILE A 72 -5.55 -5.23 -11.93
N ALA A 73 -5.88 -4.18 -12.68
CA ALA A 73 -4.99 -3.63 -13.68
C ALA A 73 -4.94 -2.10 -13.63
N VAL A 74 -3.83 -1.53 -14.08
CA VAL A 74 -3.51 -0.10 -14.19
C VAL A 74 -3.30 0.57 -12.84
N PHE A 75 -4.20 0.42 -11.87
CA PHE A 75 -4.04 0.93 -10.49
C PHE A 75 -4.67 0.01 -9.44
N HIS A 76 -4.23 0.13 -8.19
CA HIS A 76 -4.44 -0.85 -7.11
C HIS A 76 -5.90 -1.14 -6.74
N THR A 77 -6.83 -0.25 -7.07
CA THR A 77 -8.26 -0.40 -6.76
C THR A 77 -9.11 -0.74 -7.98
N ASN A 78 -8.48 -0.83 -9.16
CA ASN A 78 -9.19 -1.06 -10.41
C ASN A 78 -9.38 -2.55 -10.68
N ILE A 79 -10.46 -3.11 -10.19
CA ILE A 79 -10.85 -4.50 -10.48
C ILE A 79 -11.51 -4.53 -11.86
N VAL A 80 -10.83 -5.14 -12.82
CA VAL A 80 -11.26 -5.17 -14.23
C VAL A 80 -11.89 -6.49 -14.64
N HIS A 81 -11.64 -7.56 -13.90
CA HIS A 81 -12.25 -8.86 -14.18
C HIS A 81 -12.55 -9.61 -12.88
N VAL A 82 -13.72 -10.21 -12.81
CA VAL A 82 -14.13 -11.14 -11.75
C VAL A 82 -14.87 -12.30 -12.38
N GLU A 83 -14.40 -13.51 -12.09
CA GLU A 83 -15.00 -14.75 -12.56
C GLU A 83 -15.18 -15.72 -11.39
N LYS A 84 -16.25 -16.50 -11.40
CA LYS A 84 -16.51 -17.57 -10.46
C LYS A 84 -17.10 -18.79 -11.17
N ASP A 85 -16.45 -19.94 -11.04
CA ASP A 85 -16.89 -21.23 -11.63
C ASP A 85 -17.18 -21.14 -13.14
N GLY A 86 -16.39 -20.31 -13.87
CA GLY A 86 -16.57 -20.07 -15.30
C GLY A 86 -17.62 -19.00 -15.65
N GLU A 87 -18.34 -18.45 -14.67
CA GLU A 87 -19.26 -17.34 -14.87
C GLU A 87 -18.53 -16.01 -14.68
N VAL A 88 -18.52 -15.18 -15.71
CA VAL A 88 -17.91 -13.83 -15.68
C VAL A 88 -18.90 -12.86 -15.03
N LEU A 89 -18.51 -12.27 -13.90
CA LEU A 89 -19.30 -11.31 -13.13
C LEU A 89 -18.93 -9.86 -13.43
N VAL A 90 -17.67 -9.61 -13.76
CA VAL A 90 -17.14 -8.30 -14.15
C VAL A 90 -16.16 -8.49 -15.29
N ASP A 91 -16.28 -7.69 -16.34
CA ASP A 91 -15.33 -7.66 -17.46
C ASP A 91 -15.23 -6.25 -18.03
N ILE A 92 -14.17 -5.54 -17.65
CA ILE A 92 -13.89 -4.16 -18.07
C ILE A 92 -12.66 -4.19 -18.98
N PRO A 93 -12.76 -3.74 -20.24
CA PRO A 93 -11.62 -3.70 -21.13
C PRO A 93 -10.48 -2.84 -20.60
N VAL A 94 -9.25 -3.37 -20.68
CA VAL A 94 -8.03 -2.63 -20.33
C VAL A 94 -7.34 -2.21 -21.63
N HIS A 95 -7.25 -0.91 -21.87
CA HIS A 95 -6.63 -0.32 -23.03
C HIS A 95 -5.26 0.28 -22.69
N GLY A 96 -4.25 -0.58 -22.46
CA GLY A 96 -2.89 -0.15 -22.10
C GLY A 96 -2.81 0.53 -20.72
N ASP A 97 -1.73 1.26 -20.51
CA ASP A 97 -1.49 2.05 -19.28
C ASP A 97 -2.19 3.43 -19.32
N SER A 98 -3.30 3.57 -20.02
CA SER A 98 -4.00 4.84 -20.04
C SER A 98 -4.48 5.17 -18.63
N GLU A 99 -3.77 6.11 -17.99
CA GLU A 99 -4.25 6.80 -16.79
C GLU A 99 -5.48 7.67 -17.11
N GLU A 100 -6.37 7.20 -17.98
CA GLU A 100 -7.59 7.92 -18.24
C GLU A 100 -8.40 8.01 -16.94
N THR A 101 -8.09 9.04 -16.22
CA THR A 101 -8.96 10.05 -15.66
C THR A 101 -9.72 9.71 -14.40
N LEU A 102 -9.02 9.35 -13.32
CA LEU A 102 -9.60 9.58 -11.99
C LEU A 102 -9.40 11.03 -11.53
N THR A 103 -8.46 11.75 -12.12
CA THR A 103 -8.07 13.09 -11.70
C THR A 103 -7.66 13.91 -12.91
N ASP A 104 -8.28 15.05 -13.13
CA ASP A 104 -7.81 16.01 -14.10
C ASP A 104 -6.52 16.69 -13.61
N ARG A 105 -5.39 16.19 -14.10
CA ARG A 105 -4.08 16.70 -13.72
C ARG A 105 -3.75 18.07 -14.36
N SER A 106 -4.53 18.53 -15.33
CA SER A 106 -4.33 19.84 -15.92
C SER A 106 -4.59 20.98 -14.93
N LEU A 107 -5.33 20.69 -13.85
CA LEU A 107 -5.58 21.62 -12.75
C LEU A 107 -4.42 21.65 -11.71
N LEU A 108 -3.41 20.80 -11.83
CA LEU A 108 -2.28 20.75 -10.89
C LEU A 108 -1.15 21.69 -11.34
N ASP A 109 -1.42 22.97 -11.40
CA ASP A 109 -0.43 24.02 -11.56
C ASP A 109 -0.29 24.86 -10.27
N MET A 110 0.74 25.71 -10.22
CA MET A 110 1.05 26.49 -9.02
C MET A 110 -0.03 27.52 -8.68
N GLU A 111 -0.72 28.05 -9.67
CA GLU A 111 -1.79 29.04 -9.48
C GLU A 111 -3.01 28.40 -8.81
N HIS A 112 -3.49 27.27 -9.37
CA HIS A 112 -4.63 26.54 -8.79
C HIS A 112 -4.30 25.95 -7.41
N ILE A 113 -3.09 25.44 -7.19
CA ILE A 113 -2.67 24.96 -5.86
C ILE A 113 -2.65 26.11 -4.86
N TRP A 114 -2.13 27.30 -5.25
CA TRP A 114 -2.10 28.47 -4.40
C TRP A 114 -3.50 28.97 -4.05
N ASP A 115 -4.39 29.03 -5.03
CA ASP A 115 -5.78 29.41 -4.82
C ASP A 115 -6.49 28.43 -3.90
N PHE A 116 -6.33 27.15 -4.14
CA PHE A 116 -6.92 26.09 -3.30
C PHE A 116 -6.51 26.23 -1.83
N ILE A 117 -5.24 26.38 -1.51
CA ILE A 117 -4.78 26.46 -0.10
C ILE A 117 -5.29 27.71 0.63
N HIS A 118 -5.69 28.78 -0.10
CA HIS A 118 -6.25 30.00 0.48
C HIS A 118 -7.77 30.02 0.54
N THR A 119 -8.44 29.17 -0.22
CA THR A 119 -9.91 29.19 -0.35
C THR A 119 -10.58 27.95 0.24
N VAL A 120 -9.85 26.83 0.38
CA VAL A 120 -10.42 25.58 0.88
C VAL A 120 -10.92 25.72 2.33
N ASP A 121 -12.13 25.21 2.60
CA ASP A 121 -12.57 25.02 3.98
C ASP A 121 -11.78 23.85 4.60
N VAL A 122 -11.08 24.13 5.69
CA VAL A 122 -10.29 23.12 6.41
C VAL A 122 -11.15 21.92 6.83
N ASN A 123 -12.45 22.10 7.06
CA ASN A 123 -13.34 21.01 7.43
C ASN A 123 -13.53 20.00 6.30
N ASP A 124 -13.49 20.44 5.03
CA ASP A 124 -13.63 19.55 3.86
C ASP A 124 -12.45 18.59 3.69
N ILE A 125 -11.26 19.01 4.13
CA ILE A 125 -10.01 18.22 4.00
C ILE A 125 -9.52 17.66 5.33
N ARG A 126 -10.13 18.01 6.46
CA ARG A 126 -9.68 17.65 7.81
C ARG A 126 -9.50 16.13 7.98
N GLU A 127 -10.49 15.35 7.60
CA GLU A 127 -10.45 13.89 7.77
C GLU A 127 -9.25 13.27 7.03
N VAL A 128 -9.02 13.69 5.78
CA VAL A 128 -7.93 13.20 4.95
C VAL A 128 -6.58 13.55 5.56
N LEU A 129 -6.39 14.81 5.98
CA LEU A 129 -5.14 15.28 6.58
C LEU A 129 -4.85 14.65 7.94
N GLU A 130 -5.86 14.55 8.82
CA GLU A 130 -5.70 13.91 10.13
C GLU A 130 -5.38 12.41 10.00
N ARG A 131 -6.00 11.74 9.06
CA ARG A 131 -5.72 10.34 8.75
C ARG A 131 -4.28 10.18 8.23
N GLN A 132 -3.85 11.02 7.30
CA GLN A 132 -2.48 11.00 6.76
C GLN A 132 -1.45 11.25 7.87
N LYS A 133 -1.65 12.29 8.66
CA LYS A 133 -0.79 12.61 9.81
C LYS A 133 -0.73 11.43 10.79
N THR A 134 -1.86 10.90 11.18
CA THR A 134 -1.95 9.86 12.20
C THR A 134 -1.23 8.58 11.76
N TYR A 135 -1.51 8.10 10.54
CA TYR A 135 -0.96 6.84 10.05
C TYR A 135 0.54 6.96 9.74
N ASN A 136 0.94 8.01 9.04
CA ASN A 136 2.33 8.17 8.65
C ASN A 136 3.24 8.49 9.86
N MET A 137 2.74 9.22 10.86
CA MET A 137 3.46 9.39 12.12
C MET A 137 3.54 8.12 12.97
N ALA A 138 2.52 7.26 12.93
CA ALA A 138 2.54 5.99 13.65
C ALA A 138 3.66 5.08 13.15
N ILE A 139 3.75 4.88 11.84
CA ILE A 139 4.81 4.05 11.25
C ILE A 139 6.20 4.69 11.40
N ALA A 140 6.31 6.01 11.34
CA ALA A 140 7.58 6.71 11.57
C ALA A 140 8.08 6.50 13.02
N ARG A 141 7.19 6.61 14.00
CA ARG A 141 7.51 6.33 15.42
C ARG A 141 7.89 4.89 15.64
N GLU A 142 7.19 3.96 15.00
CA GLU A 142 7.51 2.54 15.07
C GLU A 142 8.88 2.25 14.45
N GLY A 143 9.20 2.85 13.31
CA GLY A 143 10.50 2.74 12.68
C GLY A 143 11.66 3.25 13.53
N MET A 144 11.40 4.29 14.35
CA MET A 144 12.40 4.80 15.30
C MET A 144 12.61 3.87 16.53
N ARG A 145 11.61 3.07 16.90
CA ARG A 145 11.67 2.14 18.04
C ARG A 145 12.19 0.78 17.65
N GLY A 146 11.75 0.29 16.50
CA GLY A 146 12.04 -1.04 15.98
C GLY A 146 13.38 -1.09 15.27
N LYS A 147 13.80 -2.31 14.97
CA LYS A 147 14.98 -2.59 14.14
C LYS A 147 14.50 -2.98 12.75
N TYR A 148 14.29 -1.98 11.90
CA TYR A 148 13.83 -2.18 10.53
C TYR A 148 14.95 -1.81 9.55
N GLY A 149 15.18 -2.66 8.57
CA GLY A 149 16.11 -2.40 7.49
C GLY A 149 17.50 -2.01 7.96
N SER A 150 18.02 -0.91 7.46
CA SER A 150 19.32 -0.35 7.84
C SER A 150 19.25 0.61 9.04
N ASN A 151 18.06 0.80 9.62
CA ASN A 151 17.82 1.66 10.77
C ASN A 151 18.32 3.11 10.55
N ILE A 152 18.08 3.63 9.35
CA ILE A 152 18.60 4.91 8.87
C ILE A 152 18.17 6.07 9.77
N GLY A 153 16.95 6.05 10.28
CA GLY A 153 16.46 7.10 11.18
C GLY A 153 17.30 7.25 12.44
N ALA A 154 17.61 6.15 13.12
CA ALA A 154 18.45 6.17 14.32
C ALA A 154 19.88 6.58 14.00
N LEU A 155 20.46 6.09 12.89
CA LEU A 155 21.80 6.47 12.44
C LEU A 155 21.91 7.96 12.15
N LEU A 156 20.91 8.55 11.51
CA LEU A 156 20.90 9.99 11.24
C LEU A 156 20.93 10.83 12.52
N LEU A 157 20.18 10.44 13.56
CA LEU A 157 20.21 11.14 14.84
C LEU A 157 21.54 10.97 15.57
N ASP A 158 22.12 9.76 15.53
CA ASP A 158 23.41 9.46 16.17
C ASP A 158 24.56 10.27 15.53
N MET A 159 24.60 10.32 14.21
CA MET A 159 25.66 11.00 13.46
C MET A 159 25.54 12.52 13.42
N ASN A 160 24.33 13.07 13.38
CA ASN A 160 24.09 14.48 13.08
C ASN A 160 23.40 15.25 14.23
N GLY A 161 23.10 14.57 15.34
CA GLY A 161 22.38 15.16 16.47
C GLY A 161 20.87 15.24 16.24
N ASN A 162 20.17 15.94 17.18
CA ASN A 162 18.71 15.93 17.26
C ASN A 162 18.10 17.33 17.04
N ASP A 163 18.65 18.08 16.07
CA ASP A 163 18.00 19.32 15.63
C ASP A 163 16.74 19.03 14.79
N VAL A 164 15.90 20.04 14.58
CA VAL A 164 14.61 19.90 13.88
C VAL A 164 14.77 19.29 12.48
N ARG A 165 15.77 19.73 11.71
CA ARG A 165 15.97 19.25 10.33
C ARG A 165 16.42 17.79 10.31
N THR A 166 17.36 17.45 11.19
CA THR A 166 17.83 16.05 11.32
C THR A 166 16.71 15.13 11.78
N ARG A 167 15.93 15.58 12.77
CA ARG A 167 14.78 14.81 13.27
C ARG A 167 13.71 14.59 12.20
N ALA A 168 13.37 15.62 11.41
CA ALA A 168 12.42 15.50 10.32
C ALA A 168 12.86 14.45 9.28
N ARG A 169 14.11 14.48 8.85
CA ARG A 169 14.69 13.48 7.94
C ARG A 169 14.75 12.09 8.55
N ALA A 170 15.17 12.01 9.81
CA ALA A 170 15.29 10.74 10.53
C ALA A 170 13.92 10.04 10.69
N MET A 171 12.90 10.78 11.04
CA MET A 171 11.53 10.25 11.18
C MET A 171 10.97 9.74 9.86
N ALA A 172 11.14 10.49 8.76
CA ALA A 172 10.71 10.06 7.44
C ALA A 172 11.46 8.81 6.96
N ALA A 173 12.79 8.77 7.15
CA ALA A 173 13.61 7.61 6.82
C ALA A 173 13.22 6.37 7.64
N ALA A 174 12.99 6.53 8.94
CA ALA A 174 12.56 5.44 9.82
C ALA A 174 11.20 4.85 9.41
N GLY A 175 10.24 5.69 9.04
CA GLY A 175 8.94 5.23 8.54
C GLY A 175 9.07 4.44 7.24
N SER A 176 9.91 4.90 6.32
CA SER A 176 10.19 4.19 5.08
C SER A 176 10.93 2.87 5.32
N ASP A 177 11.92 2.84 6.22
CA ASP A 177 12.61 1.61 6.62
C ASP A 177 11.61 0.60 7.21
N ALA A 178 10.76 1.03 8.12
CA ALA A 178 9.74 0.16 8.72
C ALA A 178 8.80 -0.42 7.65
N ARG A 179 8.26 0.43 6.79
CA ARG A 179 7.35 0.00 5.71
C ARG A 179 7.99 -1.01 4.78
N MET A 180 9.20 -0.74 4.31
CA MET A 180 9.88 -1.59 3.32
C MET A 180 10.39 -2.90 3.94
N ASN A 181 10.45 -3.00 5.25
CA ASN A 181 10.91 -4.19 5.96
C ASN A 181 9.81 -4.94 6.72
N GLY A 182 8.54 -4.72 6.34
CA GLY A 182 7.42 -5.54 6.76
C GLY A 182 6.72 -5.09 8.04
N CYS A 183 6.80 -3.81 8.40
CA CYS A 183 5.91 -3.23 9.39
C CYS A 183 4.48 -3.25 8.85
N GLU A 184 3.54 -3.74 9.64
CA GLU A 184 2.15 -3.96 9.25
C GLU A 184 1.27 -2.72 9.39
N LEU A 185 1.82 -1.62 9.94
CA LEU A 185 1.07 -0.37 10.10
C LEU A 185 0.72 0.23 8.73
N PRO A 186 -0.54 0.65 8.54
CA PRO A 186 -0.97 1.27 7.30
C PRO A 186 -0.33 2.64 7.10
N VAL A 187 -0.20 3.05 5.84
CA VAL A 187 0.30 4.38 5.44
C VAL A 187 -0.66 5.03 4.46
N ILE A 188 -0.72 6.35 4.48
CA ILE A 188 -1.42 7.13 3.47
C ILE A 188 -0.43 7.57 2.42
N ILE A 189 -0.73 7.23 1.19
CA ILE A 189 0.10 7.47 0.01
C ILE A 189 0.00 8.92 -0.49
N ASN A 190 1.06 9.38 -1.16
CA ASN A 190 1.00 10.53 -2.06
C ASN A 190 1.47 10.08 -3.44
N SER A 191 0.81 10.54 -4.49
CA SER A 191 1.17 10.23 -5.89
C SER A 191 1.43 8.73 -6.14
N GLY A 192 0.60 7.86 -5.55
CA GLY A 192 0.70 6.40 -5.72
C GLY A 192 1.79 5.72 -4.89
N SER A 193 2.55 6.44 -4.05
CA SER A 193 3.63 5.86 -3.25
C SER A 193 3.48 6.11 -1.75
N GLY A 194 3.57 5.04 -0.96
CA GLY A 194 3.56 5.14 0.51
C GLY A 194 4.79 5.81 1.08
N ASN A 195 5.98 5.56 0.54
CA ASN A 195 7.20 6.23 0.97
C ASN A 195 7.14 7.73 0.66
N GLN A 196 6.56 8.09 -0.48
CA GLN A 196 6.34 9.51 -0.82
C GLN A 196 5.35 10.16 0.14
N GLY A 197 4.27 9.46 0.50
CA GLY A 197 3.33 9.91 1.52
C GLY A 197 3.98 10.15 2.88
N ILE A 198 4.82 9.23 3.34
CA ILE A 198 5.61 9.37 4.58
C ILE A 198 6.54 10.59 4.48
N THR A 199 7.30 10.71 3.39
CA THR A 199 8.28 11.79 3.19
C THR A 199 7.62 13.16 3.08
N ALA A 200 6.43 13.26 2.49
CA ALA A 200 5.69 14.51 2.35
C ALA A 200 5.02 14.97 3.65
N SER A 201 4.57 14.04 4.51
CA SER A 201 3.71 14.39 5.65
C SER A 201 4.39 14.34 7.02
N VAL A 202 5.41 13.48 7.20
CA VAL A 202 6.06 13.30 8.52
C VAL A 202 6.96 14.47 8.92
N PRO A 203 7.71 15.12 8.01
CA PRO A 203 8.56 16.28 8.35
C PRO A 203 7.79 17.55 8.69
N VAL A 204 6.52 17.67 8.30
CA VAL A 204 5.66 18.85 8.48
C VAL A 204 4.86 18.74 9.77
#